data_3667365aa2a77e996887d03a82862b7a
#
_entry.id   3667365aa2a77e996887d03a82862b7a
#
_cell.length_a   1.000
_cell.length_b   1.000
_cell.length_c   1.000
_cell.angle_alpha   90.00
_cell.angle_beta   90.00
_cell.angle_gamma   90.00
#
_symmetry.space_group_name_H-M   'P 1'
#
loop_
_entity.id
_entity.type
_entity.pdbx_description
1 polymer ?
#
loop_
_entity_poly.entity_id
_entity_poly.type
_entity_poly.pdbx_seq_one_letter_code
_entity_poly.pdbx_strand_id
1 'polypeptide(L)'
;TRAAYAGRQKYTFGWTGDSGCSDGVTKGWAQMENQIAVLLSAGLGLIPFTTTDISGYCGDIDDYPAMAELYVRWVQMGAFNPLSRIHHEGNNAVEPWMFGEQAEGYVKDAISLKYSLLPYIYSYAREAHDTGLPIMRAMFLEYPYDSQTFSTDNQFMFGEELLVAPVVK
;
A
#
# COMPACT_ATOMS: atom_id res chain seq x y z
N THR A 1 8.51 -3.95 11.71
CA THR A 1 8.27 -3.58 13.12
C THR A 1 7.03 -2.71 13.20
N ARG A 2 6.05 -3.08 14.02
CA ARG A 2 4.75 -2.41 14.15
C ARG A 2 4.76 -1.19 15.08
N ALA A 3 5.79 -0.97 15.84
CA ALA A 3 5.74 0.01 16.93
C ALA A 3 6.16 1.41 16.48
N ALA A 4 5.38 2.40 16.86
CA ALA A 4 5.65 3.82 16.68
C ALA A 4 6.31 4.41 17.96
N TYR A 5 7.48 3.93 18.32
CA TYR A 5 8.27 4.52 19.41
C TYR A 5 9.21 5.60 18.88
N ALA A 6 9.55 6.55 19.73
CA ALA A 6 10.61 7.51 19.45
C ALA A 6 11.91 6.78 19.05
N GLY A 7 12.50 7.19 17.95
CA GLY A 7 13.69 6.55 17.37
C GLY A 7 13.39 5.36 16.42
N ARG A 8 12.12 5.05 16.17
CA ARG A 8 11.74 4.03 15.17
C ARG A 8 12.23 4.39 13.77
N GLN A 9 12.33 5.67 13.47
CA GLN A 9 12.78 6.24 12.20
C GLN A 9 14.19 5.79 11.78
N LYS A 10 15.02 5.37 12.70
CA LYS A 10 16.36 4.83 12.40
C LYS A 10 16.36 3.45 11.72
N TYR A 11 15.23 2.76 11.73
CA TYR A 11 15.08 1.47 11.05
C TYR A 11 14.61 1.69 9.61
N THR A 12 15.17 0.91 8.69
CA THR A 12 15.04 1.15 7.26
C THR A 12 13.59 1.16 6.76
N PHE A 13 12.75 0.26 7.24
CA PHE A 13 11.34 0.18 6.81
C PHE A 13 10.43 -0.41 7.89
N GLY A 14 9.13 -0.23 7.68
CA GLY A 14 8.07 -0.83 8.47
C GLY A 14 7.03 -1.54 7.62
N TRP A 15 6.12 -2.23 8.28
CA TRP A 15 4.89 -2.68 7.68
C TRP A 15 3.73 -2.51 8.67
N THR A 16 2.53 -2.50 8.16
CA THR A 16 1.32 -2.21 8.96
C THR A 16 0.93 -3.35 9.92
N GLY A 17 1.64 -4.47 9.85
CA GLY A 17 1.36 -5.68 10.61
C GLY A 17 0.43 -6.62 9.84
N ASP A 18 0.02 -7.69 10.49
CA ASP A 18 -0.82 -8.75 9.93
C ASP A 18 -2.22 -8.20 9.63
N SER A 19 -2.33 -7.46 8.54
CA SER A 19 -3.57 -6.89 8.06
C SER A 19 -4.34 -7.90 7.23
N GLY A 20 -5.66 -7.85 7.29
CA GLY A 20 -6.51 -8.75 6.50
C GLY A 20 -6.75 -10.12 7.13
N CYS A 21 -6.40 -10.30 8.40
CA CYS A 21 -6.81 -11.47 9.18
C CYS A 21 -8.31 -11.46 9.40
N SER A 22 -9.06 -11.84 8.41
CA SER A 22 -10.50 -11.84 8.55
C SER A 22 -11.17 -12.68 7.48
N ASP A 23 -12.28 -13.20 7.86
CA ASP A 23 -13.11 -14.13 7.15
C ASP A 23 -13.70 -13.54 5.85
N GLY A 24 -13.04 -13.77 4.74
CA GLY A 24 -13.56 -13.57 3.41
C GLY A 24 -13.33 -12.20 2.75
N VAL A 25 -13.74 -12.13 1.49
CA VAL A 25 -13.49 -11.03 0.55
C VAL A 25 -14.00 -9.67 1.04
N THR A 26 -15.17 -9.63 1.67
CA THR A 26 -15.79 -8.36 2.12
C THR A 26 -14.94 -7.65 3.17
N LYS A 27 -14.42 -8.38 4.14
CA LYS A 27 -13.52 -7.82 5.15
C LYS A 27 -12.15 -7.47 4.56
N GLY A 28 -11.70 -8.21 3.56
CA GLY A 28 -10.48 -7.91 2.82
C GLY A 28 -10.52 -6.52 2.18
N TRP A 29 -11.65 -6.14 1.57
CA TRP A 29 -11.85 -4.80 1.02
C TRP A 29 -11.75 -3.69 2.08
N ALA A 30 -12.44 -3.85 3.20
CA ALA A 30 -12.38 -2.89 4.31
C ALA A 30 -10.96 -2.79 4.91
N GLN A 31 -10.23 -3.91 4.96
CA GLN A 31 -8.84 -3.92 5.39
C GLN A 31 -7.94 -3.17 4.41
N MET A 32 -8.08 -3.41 3.11
CA MET A 32 -7.34 -2.70 2.07
C MET A 32 -7.56 -1.18 2.17
N GLU A 33 -8.81 -0.74 2.30
CA GLU A 33 -9.16 0.67 2.45
C GLU A 33 -8.49 1.28 3.68
N ASN A 34 -8.57 0.62 4.83
CA ASN A 34 -7.94 1.07 6.06
C ASN A 34 -6.41 1.20 5.94
N GLN A 35 -5.76 0.41 5.08
CA GLN A 35 -4.31 0.49 4.90
C GLN A 35 -3.86 1.85 4.33
N ILE A 36 -4.70 2.54 3.56
CA ILE A 36 -4.35 3.86 3.01
C ILE A 36 -4.08 4.83 4.17
N ALA A 37 -5.05 4.98 5.08
CA ALA A 37 -4.91 5.87 6.24
C ALA A 37 -3.75 5.47 7.16
N VAL A 38 -3.51 4.17 7.36
CA VAL A 38 -2.40 3.66 8.18
C VAL A 38 -1.04 3.99 7.54
N LEU A 39 -0.90 3.82 6.24
CA LEU A 39 0.33 4.15 5.50
C LEU A 39 0.60 5.66 5.51
N LEU A 40 -0.43 6.49 5.30
CA LEU A 40 -0.32 7.94 5.40
C LEU A 40 0.10 8.38 6.81
N SER A 41 -0.50 7.79 7.84
CA SER A 41 -0.14 8.06 9.23
C SER A 41 1.31 7.67 9.55
N ALA A 42 1.80 6.57 8.99
CA ALA A 42 3.20 6.18 9.13
C ALA A 42 4.14 7.21 8.51
N GLY A 43 3.81 7.73 7.32
CA GLY A 43 4.56 8.80 6.66
C GLY A 43 4.63 10.07 7.52
N LEU A 44 3.50 10.50 8.09
CA LEU A 44 3.44 11.63 9.03
C LEU A 44 4.26 11.39 10.31
N GLY A 45 4.38 10.11 10.72
CA GLY A 45 5.24 9.69 11.82
C GLY A 45 6.73 9.59 11.47
N LEU A 46 7.16 10.11 10.32
CA LEU A 46 8.54 10.04 9.81
C LEU A 46 9.01 8.59 9.57
N ILE A 47 8.10 7.72 9.12
CA ILE A 47 8.39 6.35 8.68
C ILE A 47 7.97 6.21 7.20
N PRO A 48 8.70 6.87 6.28
CA PRO A 48 8.27 7.01 4.88
C PRO A 48 8.31 5.71 4.09
N PHE A 49 9.07 4.71 4.54
CA PHE A 49 9.21 3.41 3.89
C PHE A 49 8.37 2.37 4.61
N THR A 50 7.07 2.44 4.44
CA THR A 50 6.11 1.49 5.03
C THR A 50 5.35 0.76 3.94
N THR A 51 5.04 -0.49 4.17
CA THR A 51 4.24 -1.34 3.29
C THR A 51 3.09 -2.00 4.06
N THR A 52 2.14 -2.53 3.33
CA THR A 52 1.13 -3.47 3.81
C THR A 52 1.43 -4.87 3.29
N ASP A 53 0.84 -5.87 3.90
CA ASP A 53 0.81 -7.23 3.35
C ASP A 53 -0.26 -7.27 2.25
N ILE A 54 0.18 -7.19 0.98
CA ILE A 54 -0.69 -7.21 -0.19
C ILE A 54 -1.33 -8.58 -0.29
N SER A 55 -2.60 -8.65 -0.50
CA SER A 55 -3.54 -9.76 -0.45
C SER A 55 -4.15 -10.01 0.94
N GLY A 56 -3.64 -9.36 1.98
CA GLY A 56 -3.94 -9.68 3.37
C GLY A 56 -3.06 -10.82 3.90
N TYR A 57 -2.69 -10.74 5.18
CA TYR A 57 -1.70 -11.63 5.77
C TYR A 57 -2.26 -13.03 6.07
N CYS A 58 -3.46 -13.13 6.59
CA CYS A 58 -3.99 -14.38 7.11
C CYS A 58 -5.44 -14.63 6.76
N GLY A 59 -5.82 -15.88 6.94
CA GLY A 59 -7.10 -16.46 6.56
C GLY A 59 -6.93 -17.45 5.42
N ASP A 60 -7.81 -18.44 5.36
CA ASP A 60 -7.80 -19.40 4.27
C ASP A 60 -8.33 -18.78 2.98
N ILE A 61 -7.70 -19.08 1.87
CA ILE A 61 -8.17 -18.71 0.54
C ILE A 61 -8.89 -19.93 -0.04
N ASP A 62 -10.16 -20.07 0.29
CA ASP A 62 -10.99 -21.17 -0.20
C ASP A 62 -11.48 -20.96 -1.64
N ASP A 63 -11.54 -19.70 -2.09
CA ASP A 63 -12.07 -19.33 -3.40
C ASP A 63 -11.17 -18.23 -4.05
N TYR A 64 -10.16 -18.67 -4.78
CA TYR A 64 -9.25 -17.78 -5.51
C TYR A 64 -9.96 -16.90 -6.55
N PRO A 65 -10.91 -17.40 -7.37
CA PRO A 65 -11.70 -16.57 -8.27
C PRO A 65 -12.45 -15.44 -7.55
N ALA A 66 -13.05 -15.69 -6.41
CA ALA A 66 -13.75 -14.67 -5.63
C ALA A 66 -12.79 -13.61 -5.05
N MET A 67 -11.55 -13.98 -4.74
CA MET A 67 -10.52 -13.09 -4.23
C MET A 67 -9.78 -12.30 -5.33
N ALA A 68 -9.91 -12.70 -6.60
CA ALA A 68 -9.05 -12.20 -7.68
C ALA A 68 -9.15 -10.68 -7.85
N GLU A 69 -10.33 -10.08 -7.79
CA GLU A 69 -10.47 -8.62 -7.92
C GLU A 69 -9.79 -7.88 -6.76
N LEU A 70 -10.05 -8.29 -5.52
CA LEU A 70 -9.41 -7.70 -4.34
C LEU A 70 -7.89 -7.77 -4.44
N TYR A 71 -7.37 -8.94 -4.81
CA TYR A 71 -5.94 -9.16 -4.98
C TYR A 71 -5.33 -8.22 -6.01
N VAL A 72 -5.94 -8.14 -7.20
CA VAL A 72 -5.50 -7.23 -8.28
C VAL A 72 -5.50 -5.78 -7.82
N ARG A 73 -6.59 -5.31 -7.19
CA ARG A 73 -6.71 -3.92 -6.71
C ARG A 73 -5.68 -3.59 -5.63
N TRP A 74 -5.41 -4.55 -4.75
CA TRP A 74 -4.38 -4.35 -3.72
C TRP A 74 -2.97 -4.28 -4.30
N VAL A 75 -2.67 -5.11 -5.32
CA VAL A 75 -1.39 -5.01 -6.04
C VAL A 75 -1.27 -3.70 -6.81
N GLN A 76 -2.35 -3.24 -7.45
CA GLN A 76 -2.40 -1.93 -8.13
C GLN A 76 -2.13 -0.77 -7.15
N MET A 77 -2.75 -0.78 -5.98
CA MET A 77 -2.43 0.18 -4.91
C MET A 77 -0.97 0.05 -4.47
N GLY A 78 -0.47 -1.17 -4.34
CA GLY A 78 0.91 -1.47 -3.97
C GLY A 78 1.95 -0.92 -4.94
N ALA A 79 1.59 -0.71 -6.22
CA ALA A 79 2.49 -0.07 -7.18
C ALA A 79 2.88 1.35 -6.74
N PHE A 80 2.01 2.03 -6.01
CA PHE A 80 2.21 3.38 -5.48
C PHE A 80 2.51 3.41 -3.97
N ASN A 81 2.88 2.30 -3.37
CA ASN A 81 3.47 2.29 -2.04
C ASN A 81 4.99 2.45 -2.14
N PRO A 82 5.66 3.08 -1.18
CA PRO A 82 7.13 3.16 -1.17
C PRO A 82 7.80 1.80 -1.25
N LEU A 83 7.26 0.84 -0.54
CA LEU A 83 7.62 -0.59 -0.61
C LEU A 83 6.40 -1.42 -1.00
N SER A 84 6.62 -2.53 -1.67
CA SER A 84 5.55 -3.47 -2.04
C SER A 84 5.97 -4.90 -1.70
N ARG A 85 5.09 -5.60 -1.01
CA ARG A 85 5.30 -6.98 -0.64
C ARG A 85 3.99 -7.75 -0.72
N ILE A 86 3.92 -8.75 -1.59
CA ILE A 86 2.87 -9.75 -1.54
C ILE A 86 3.26 -10.72 -0.42
N HIS A 87 2.36 -10.93 0.54
CA HIS A 87 2.64 -11.76 1.69
C HIS A 87 1.37 -12.31 2.32
N HIS A 88 1.43 -13.61 2.61
CA HIS A 88 0.35 -14.33 3.25
C HIS A 88 0.94 -15.42 4.17
N GLU A 89 0.20 -15.85 5.19
CA GLU A 89 0.63 -16.93 6.07
C GLU A 89 0.19 -18.31 5.57
N GLY A 90 0.75 -19.32 6.18
CA GLY A 90 0.29 -20.70 6.01
C GLY A 90 0.64 -21.30 4.67
N ASN A 91 -0.21 -22.23 4.22
CA ASN A 91 -0.01 -23.00 3.00
C ASN A 91 -0.73 -22.40 1.79
N ASN A 92 -1.35 -21.24 1.94
CA ASN A 92 -2.04 -20.58 0.83
C ASN A 92 -1.03 -19.90 -0.08
N ALA A 93 -1.01 -20.32 -1.33
CA ALA A 93 -0.24 -19.67 -2.36
C ALA A 93 -0.88 -18.35 -2.76
N VAL A 94 -0.10 -17.27 -2.86
CA VAL A 94 -0.58 -15.95 -3.29
C VAL A 94 0.18 -15.43 -4.51
N GLU A 95 0.75 -16.34 -5.26
CA GLU A 95 1.34 -16.05 -6.55
C GLU A 95 0.25 -15.68 -7.56
N PRO A 96 0.52 -14.73 -8.47
CA PRO A 96 -0.50 -14.19 -9.38
C PRO A 96 -1.28 -15.23 -10.19
N TRP A 97 -0.63 -16.29 -10.61
CA TRP A 97 -1.25 -17.35 -11.40
C TRP A 97 -2.30 -18.19 -10.64
N MET A 98 -2.31 -18.13 -9.31
CA MET A 98 -3.33 -18.80 -8.49
C MET A 98 -4.71 -18.14 -8.65
N PHE A 99 -4.76 -16.87 -9.03
CA PHE A 99 -5.97 -16.07 -9.18
C PHE A 99 -6.53 -16.07 -10.63
N GLY A 100 -5.91 -16.84 -11.51
CA GLY A 100 -6.30 -16.99 -12.91
C GLY A 100 -5.56 -16.06 -13.87
N GLU A 101 -5.54 -16.43 -15.15
CA GLU A 101 -4.75 -15.81 -16.21
C GLU A 101 -5.02 -14.29 -16.36
N GLN A 102 -6.28 -13.89 -16.23
CA GLN A 102 -6.65 -12.47 -16.32
C GLN A 102 -6.08 -11.66 -15.14
N ALA A 103 -6.18 -12.18 -13.93
CA ALA A 103 -5.63 -11.54 -12.74
C ALA A 103 -4.10 -11.48 -12.81
N GLU A 104 -3.45 -12.56 -13.25
CA GLU A 104 -2.00 -12.59 -13.49
C GLU A 104 -1.56 -11.49 -14.46
N GLY A 105 -2.29 -11.30 -15.56
CA GLY A 105 -2.02 -10.24 -16.52
C GLY A 105 -2.06 -8.84 -15.88
N TYR A 106 -3.11 -8.52 -15.14
CA TYR A 106 -3.23 -7.23 -14.46
C TYR A 106 -2.17 -7.02 -13.37
N VAL A 107 -1.83 -8.06 -12.64
CA VAL A 107 -0.75 -8.01 -11.62
C VAL A 107 0.59 -7.77 -12.27
N LYS A 108 0.89 -8.45 -13.38
CA LYS A 108 2.11 -8.22 -14.17
C LYS A 108 2.23 -6.77 -14.62
N ASP A 109 1.13 -6.17 -15.10
CA ASP A 109 1.11 -4.77 -15.52
C ASP A 109 1.39 -3.83 -14.34
N ALA A 110 0.76 -4.06 -13.19
CA ALA A 110 0.97 -3.26 -11.98
C ALA A 110 2.41 -3.38 -11.45
N ILE A 111 3.00 -4.57 -11.46
CA ILE A 111 4.39 -4.79 -11.08
C ILE A 111 5.33 -4.10 -12.08
N SER A 112 5.05 -4.19 -13.38
CA SER A 112 5.85 -3.53 -14.42
C SER A 112 5.81 -2.01 -14.25
N LEU A 113 4.64 -1.45 -13.93
CA LEU A 113 4.51 -0.03 -13.60
C LEU A 113 5.37 0.33 -12.37
N LYS A 114 5.31 -0.47 -11.30
CA LYS A 114 6.14 -0.28 -10.11
C LYS A 114 7.62 -0.21 -10.46
N TYR A 115 8.10 -1.13 -11.30
CA TYR A 115 9.50 -1.13 -11.73
C TYR A 115 9.86 0.09 -12.58
N SER A 116 8.96 0.56 -13.43
CA SER A 116 9.18 1.79 -14.22
C SER A 116 9.26 3.04 -13.34
N LEU A 117 8.59 3.03 -12.19
CA LEU A 117 8.61 4.11 -11.20
C LEU A 117 9.83 4.09 -10.26
N LEU A 118 10.72 3.09 -10.34
CA LEU A 118 11.87 3.01 -9.43
C LEU A 118 12.75 4.27 -9.43
N PRO A 119 13.09 4.90 -10.57
CA PRO A 119 13.87 6.15 -10.55
C PRO A 119 13.12 7.30 -9.84
N TYR A 120 11.81 7.38 -10.04
CA TYR A 120 10.92 8.33 -9.38
C TYR A 120 10.91 8.09 -7.86
N ILE A 121 10.66 6.85 -7.43
CA ILE A 121 10.66 6.45 -6.01
C ILE A 121 12.02 6.76 -5.36
N TYR A 122 13.11 6.48 -6.06
CA TYR A 122 14.47 6.75 -5.56
C TYR A 122 14.70 8.24 -5.34
N SER A 123 14.22 9.09 -6.24
CA SER A 123 14.33 10.54 -6.12
C SER A 123 13.55 11.06 -4.91
N TYR A 124 12.31 10.61 -4.72
CA TYR A 124 11.50 10.98 -3.55
C TYR A 124 11.98 10.32 -2.25
N ALA A 125 12.66 9.17 -2.33
CA ALA A 125 13.35 8.60 -1.18
C ALA A 125 14.50 9.51 -0.70
N ARG A 126 15.19 10.15 -1.62
CA ARG A 126 16.22 11.15 -1.29
C ARG A 126 15.60 12.40 -0.67
N GLU A 127 14.51 12.89 -1.23
CA GLU A 127 13.77 14.03 -0.65
C GLU A 127 13.28 13.71 0.77
N ALA A 128 12.70 12.54 0.97
CA ALA A 128 12.26 12.10 2.29
C ALA A 128 13.40 12.04 3.31
N HIS A 129 14.60 11.65 2.88
CA HIS A 129 15.80 11.70 3.72
C HIS A 129 16.19 13.13 4.09
N ASP A 130 16.15 14.06 3.13
CA ASP A 130 16.66 15.43 3.31
C ASP A 130 15.66 16.35 4.03
N THR A 131 14.36 16.14 3.83
CA THR A 131 13.29 17.05 4.31
C THR A 131 12.35 16.43 5.34
N GLY A 132 12.25 15.11 5.39
CA GLY A 132 11.25 14.39 6.18
C GLY A 132 9.90 14.25 5.47
N LEU A 133 9.69 14.82 4.28
CA LEU A 133 8.46 14.64 3.52
C LEU A 133 8.34 13.19 3.06
N PRO A 134 7.22 12.50 3.35
CA PRO A 134 7.06 11.11 2.92
C PRO A 134 6.85 11.00 1.41
N ILE A 135 7.16 9.83 0.84
CA ILE A 135 6.90 9.54 -0.57
C ILE A 135 5.39 9.43 -0.83
N MET A 136 4.66 8.74 0.06
CA MET A 136 3.21 8.65 0.06
C MET A 136 2.66 9.73 1.00
N ARG A 137 2.01 10.76 0.46
CA ARG A 137 1.66 11.99 1.15
C ARG A 137 0.16 12.12 1.34
N ALA A 138 -0.27 12.44 2.55
CA ALA A 138 -1.64 12.89 2.78
C ALA A 138 -1.92 14.16 1.96
N MET A 139 -3.10 14.28 1.40
CA MET A 139 -3.48 15.38 0.49
C MET A 139 -3.17 16.76 1.07
N PHE A 140 -3.36 16.97 2.37
CA PHE A 140 -3.10 18.26 3.01
C PHE A 140 -1.62 18.67 3.08
N LEU A 141 -0.68 17.74 2.86
CA LEU A 141 0.73 18.10 2.77
C LEU A 141 1.05 18.88 1.49
N GLU A 142 0.33 18.61 0.39
CA GLU A 142 0.50 19.31 -0.89
C GLU A 142 -0.52 20.46 -1.05
N TYR A 143 -1.72 20.31 -0.47
CA TYR A 143 -2.80 21.27 -0.60
C TYR A 143 -3.30 21.75 0.77
N PRO A 144 -2.44 22.42 1.59
CA PRO A 144 -2.76 22.77 2.98
C PRO A 144 -3.87 23.81 3.12
N TYR A 145 -4.17 24.55 2.07
CA TYR A 145 -5.22 25.59 2.08
C TYR A 145 -6.59 25.10 1.59
N ASP A 146 -6.68 23.87 1.12
CA ASP A 146 -7.96 23.24 0.78
C ASP A 146 -8.48 22.42 1.96
N SER A 147 -9.56 22.90 2.58
CA SER A 147 -10.14 22.25 3.76
C SER A 147 -10.65 20.83 3.49
N GLN A 148 -10.96 20.45 2.25
CA GLN A 148 -11.42 19.10 1.91
C GLN A 148 -10.29 18.07 2.08
N THR A 149 -9.05 18.48 1.94
CA THR A 149 -7.90 17.58 2.04
C THR A 149 -7.68 17.00 3.42
N PHE A 150 -8.19 17.65 4.47
CA PHE A 150 -8.09 17.17 5.85
C PHE A 150 -9.03 16.01 6.19
N SER A 151 -10.05 15.79 5.36
CA SER A 151 -11.00 14.66 5.48
C SER A 151 -10.84 13.62 4.39
N THR A 152 -9.79 13.73 3.56
CA THR A 152 -9.54 12.81 2.45
C THR A 152 -8.60 11.71 2.91
N ASP A 153 -9.12 10.49 3.07
CA ASP A 153 -8.40 9.32 3.57
C ASP A 153 -8.31 8.16 2.56
N ASN A 154 -8.94 8.31 1.40
CA ASN A 154 -9.01 7.29 0.35
C ASN A 154 -8.20 7.62 -0.91
N GLN A 155 -7.48 8.73 -0.91
CA GLN A 155 -6.54 9.12 -1.96
C GLN A 155 -5.34 9.86 -1.35
N PHE A 156 -4.25 9.90 -2.12
CA PHE A 156 -2.99 10.47 -1.66
C PHE A 156 -2.14 10.96 -2.83
N MET A 157 -1.15 11.79 -2.52
CA MET A 157 -0.09 12.10 -3.47
C MET A 157 1.06 11.11 -3.31
N PHE A 158 1.59 10.62 -4.42
CA PHE A 158 2.79 9.82 -4.47
C PHE A 158 3.91 10.69 -5.06
N GLY A 159 4.80 11.19 -4.21
CA GLY A 159 5.58 12.37 -4.52
C GLY A 159 4.67 13.58 -4.68
N GLU A 160 5.11 14.60 -5.39
CA GLU A 160 4.30 15.80 -5.69
C GLU A 160 3.56 15.73 -7.04
N GLU A 161 3.90 14.76 -7.90
CA GLU A 161 3.46 14.71 -9.29
C GLU A 161 2.27 13.77 -9.54
N LEU A 162 2.09 12.75 -8.69
CA LEU A 162 1.11 11.70 -8.94
C LEU A 162 0.02 11.67 -7.88
N LEU A 163 -1.21 12.01 -8.29
CA LEU A 163 -2.40 11.77 -7.46
C LEU A 163 -2.86 10.32 -7.66
N VAL A 164 -3.00 9.62 -6.56
CA VAL A 164 -3.42 8.21 -6.53
C VAL A 164 -4.73 8.08 -5.77
N ALA A 165 -5.74 7.54 -6.44
CA ALA A 165 -7.03 7.20 -5.85
C ALA A 165 -7.27 5.69 -6.06
N PRO A 166 -6.90 4.84 -5.11
CA PRO A 166 -7.11 3.41 -5.22
C PRO A 166 -8.58 3.06 -5.34
N VAL A 167 -8.88 2.04 -6.14
CA VAL A 167 -10.25 1.51 -6.22
C VAL A 167 -10.47 0.66 -4.98
N VAL A 168 -11.26 1.15 -4.06
CA VAL A 168 -11.77 0.47 -2.87
C VAL A 168 -13.28 0.31 -2.99
N LYS A 169 -13.84 -0.70 -2.34
CA LYS A 169 -15.27 -0.98 -2.38
C LYS A 169 -15.97 -0.37 -1.20
#